data_93206f15e5de738403f155545dadb251
#
_entry.id   93206f15e5de738403f155545dadb251
#
_cell.length_a   1.000
_cell.length_b   1.000
_cell.length_c   1.000
_cell.angle_alpha   90.00
_cell.angle_beta   90.00
_cell.angle_gamma   90.00
#
_symmetry.space_group_name_H-M   'P 1'
#
loop_
_entity.id
_entity.type
_entity.pdbx_description
1 polymer ?
#
loop_
_entity_poly.entity_id
_entity_poly.type
_entity_poly.pdbx_seq_one_letter_code
_entity_poly.pdbx_strand_id
1 'polypeptide(L)'
;MPCADRSHRPHPPHQWVPRRSLGSVQRPSFARILGAVAQIALLAVLAGVLIAAILIPTVGLTGITVRKASNGFYDLSTPELGQLPVRSEILDRHGNVLAYYYSRGIDRVPVAYAQISPVMRQAVVAIEDSRFYQHGAIDFRGTLRALVNNLEHQPVQGGSTLAQQYVKNVEILSAPNPQAAFANATEDTIGRKIRELRMAVRAEHTMS
;
A
#
# COMPACT_ATOMS: atom_id res chain seq x y z
N MET A 1 11.24 -104.51 7.24
CA MET A 1 11.07 -104.20 8.61
C MET A 1 12.36 -104.06 9.35
N PRO A 2 12.97 -102.98 9.56
CA PRO A 2 13.28 -102.60 10.92
C PRO A 2 13.18 -101.11 11.17
N CYS A 3 12.98 -100.81 12.45
CA CYS A 3 12.88 -99.43 13.01
C CYS A 3 14.14 -98.65 12.77
N ALA A 4 13.97 -97.34 12.29
CA ALA A 4 15.03 -96.38 12.23
C ALA A 4 15.15 -95.63 13.57
N ASP A 5 16.33 -95.80 14.12
CA ASP A 5 16.87 -95.10 15.29
C ASP A 5 16.83 -93.54 15.14
N ARG A 6 16.20 -92.87 16.09
CA ARG A 6 16.27 -91.44 16.20
C ARG A 6 17.49 -91.04 17.04
N SER A 7 18.59 -90.76 16.39
CA SER A 7 19.79 -90.24 17.01
C SER A 7 19.50 -88.88 17.67
N HIS A 8 19.74 -88.88 18.99
CA HIS A 8 19.77 -87.62 19.81
C HIS A 8 20.75 -86.60 19.24
N ARG A 9 20.27 -85.42 18.80
CA ARG A 9 21.13 -84.27 18.57
C ARG A 9 21.37 -83.58 19.90
N PRO A 10 22.63 -83.38 20.29
CA PRO A 10 22.94 -82.56 21.49
C PRO A 10 22.56 -81.13 21.28
N HIS A 11 21.88 -80.52 22.24
CA HIS A 11 21.58 -79.09 22.28
C HIS A 11 22.89 -78.32 22.41
N PRO A 12 23.07 -77.18 21.65
CA PRO A 12 24.24 -76.29 21.82
C PRO A 12 24.19 -75.67 23.20
N PRO A 13 25.33 -75.45 23.82
CA PRO A 13 25.42 -74.84 25.15
C PRO A 13 24.87 -73.41 25.09
N HIS A 14 24.03 -73.05 26.03
CA HIS A 14 23.53 -71.69 26.19
C HIS A 14 24.70 -70.73 26.34
N GLN A 15 24.96 -69.91 25.30
CA GLN A 15 25.90 -68.83 25.36
C GLN A 15 25.37 -67.84 26.36
N TRP A 16 26.07 -67.64 27.43
CA TRP A 16 25.80 -66.65 28.46
C TRP A 16 26.08 -65.27 27.87
N VAL A 17 25.04 -64.48 27.57
CA VAL A 17 25.18 -63.10 27.13
C VAL A 17 25.35 -62.22 28.35
N PRO A 18 26.50 -61.55 28.51
CA PRO A 18 26.68 -60.67 29.64
C PRO A 18 25.66 -59.53 29.59
N ARG A 19 24.89 -59.37 30.65
CA ARG A 19 24.00 -58.20 30.81
C ARG A 19 24.86 -56.96 30.75
N ARG A 20 24.67 -56.12 29.71
CA ARG A 20 25.21 -54.76 29.69
C ARG A 20 24.72 -54.10 30.96
N SER A 21 25.64 -53.76 31.84
CA SER A 21 25.35 -52.90 32.98
C SER A 21 24.82 -51.56 32.44
N LEU A 22 23.58 -51.28 32.73
CA LEU A 22 23.03 -49.95 32.52
C LEU A 22 23.91 -49.00 33.36
N GLY A 23 24.71 -48.19 32.66
CA GLY A 23 25.58 -47.21 33.32
C GLY A 23 24.74 -46.39 34.28
N SER A 24 25.23 -46.26 35.50
CA SER A 24 24.60 -45.47 36.55
C SER A 24 24.40 -44.03 36.01
N VAL A 25 23.13 -43.65 35.81
CA VAL A 25 22.77 -42.25 35.49
C VAL A 25 23.22 -41.41 36.70
N GLN A 26 24.39 -40.81 36.60
CA GLN A 26 24.86 -39.87 37.62
C GLN A 26 23.93 -38.67 37.65
N ARG A 27 23.21 -38.50 38.76
CA ARG A 27 22.39 -37.33 38.98
C ARG A 27 23.32 -36.09 39.00
N PRO A 28 23.04 -35.06 38.19
CA PRO A 28 23.89 -33.87 38.21
C PRO A 28 23.89 -33.24 39.59
N SER A 29 25.05 -32.81 40.09
CA SER A 29 25.16 -32.13 41.39
C SER A 29 24.39 -30.80 41.30
N PHE A 30 23.76 -30.40 42.39
CA PHE A 30 22.99 -29.15 42.52
C PHE A 30 23.76 -27.93 41.97
N ALA A 31 25.08 -27.87 42.26
CA ALA A 31 25.95 -26.82 41.74
C ALA A 31 26.04 -26.78 40.19
N ARG A 32 26.00 -27.92 39.51
CA ARG A 32 25.99 -27.97 38.02
C ARG A 32 24.64 -27.51 37.43
N ILE A 33 23.55 -27.85 38.10
CA ILE A 33 22.20 -27.38 37.69
C ILE A 33 22.13 -25.86 37.87
N LEU A 34 22.56 -25.33 38.99
CA LEU A 34 22.57 -23.90 39.26
C LEU A 34 23.45 -23.13 38.24
N GLY A 35 24.64 -23.69 37.91
CA GLY A 35 25.51 -23.10 36.89
C GLY A 35 24.88 -23.11 35.49
N ALA A 36 24.21 -24.18 35.08
CA ALA A 36 23.51 -24.27 33.82
C ALA A 36 22.33 -23.28 33.72
N VAL A 37 21.56 -23.13 34.81
CA VAL A 37 20.47 -22.13 34.87
C VAL A 37 21.02 -20.72 34.77
N ALA A 38 22.10 -20.40 35.46
CA ALA A 38 22.74 -19.08 35.39
C ALA A 38 23.27 -18.77 33.96
N GLN A 39 23.85 -19.77 33.28
CA GLN A 39 24.30 -19.61 31.90
C GLN A 39 23.13 -19.37 30.94
N ILE A 40 22.03 -20.13 31.04
CA ILE A 40 20.84 -19.93 30.24
C ILE A 40 20.24 -18.54 30.49
N ALA A 41 20.15 -18.09 31.74
CA ALA A 41 19.66 -16.76 32.07
C ALA A 41 20.53 -15.66 31.44
N LEU A 42 21.86 -15.82 31.53
CA LEU A 42 22.81 -14.87 30.93
C LEU A 42 22.64 -14.81 29.39
N LEU A 43 22.55 -15.96 28.74
CA LEU A 43 22.34 -16.02 27.28
C LEU A 43 20.99 -15.40 26.87
N ALA A 44 19.93 -15.63 27.66
CA ALA A 44 18.63 -15.02 27.40
C ALA A 44 18.67 -13.49 27.53
N VAL A 45 19.37 -12.96 28.53
CA VAL A 45 19.58 -11.51 28.69
C VAL A 45 20.37 -10.94 27.51
N LEU A 46 21.47 -11.57 27.12
CA LEU A 46 22.29 -11.13 26.00
C LEU A 46 21.50 -11.17 24.68
N ALA A 47 20.74 -12.21 24.45
CA ALA A 47 19.87 -12.31 23.27
C ALA A 47 18.80 -11.22 23.28
N GLY A 48 18.17 -10.95 24.43
CA GLY A 48 17.18 -9.88 24.60
C GLY A 48 17.77 -8.50 24.31
N VAL A 49 18.97 -8.21 24.82
CA VAL A 49 19.68 -6.94 24.54
C VAL A 49 20.01 -6.79 23.06
N LEU A 50 20.49 -7.85 22.40
CA LEU A 50 20.77 -7.81 20.96
C LEU A 50 19.52 -7.57 20.13
N ILE A 51 18.43 -8.24 20.45
CA ILE A 51 17.14 -8.04 19.77
C ILE A 51 16.66 -6.60 19.99
N ALA A 52 16.73 -6.08 21.21
CA ALA A 52 16.35 -4.70 21.52
C ALA A 52 17.23 -3.68 20.79
N ALA A 53 18.53 -3.92 20.71
CA ALA A 53 19.48 -3.06 20.01
C ALA A 53 19.20 -2.96 18.49
N ILE A 54 18.62 -4.00 17.89
CA ILE A 54 18.20 -4.00 16.47
C ILE A 54 16.81 -3.39 16.33
N LEU A 55 15.86 -3.75 17.18
CA LEU A 55 14.46 -3.33 17.05
C LEU A 55 14.24 -1.86 17.42
N ILE A 56 14.88 -1.35 18.47
CA ILE A 56 14.65 0.02 18.92
C ILE A 56 15.04 1.05 17.85
N PRO A 57 16.24 0.99 17.23
CA PRO A 57 16.57 1.92 16.15
C PRO A 57 15.68 1.79 14.92
N THR A 58 15.33 0.55 14.52
CA THR A 58 14.50 0.33 13.34
C THR A 58 13.09 0.86 13.54
N VAL A 59 12.46 0.58 14.69
CA VAL A 59 11.12 1.10 15.02
C VAL A 59 11.17 2.62 15.22
N GLY A 60 12.21 3.15 15.86
CA GLY A 60 12.40 4.58 16.04
C GLY A 60 12.57 5.33 14.73
N LEU A 61 13.42 4.86 13.83
CA LEU A 61 13.62 5.44 12.49
C LEU A 61 12.34 5.36 11.66
N THR A 62 11.66 4.20 11.68
CA THR A 62 10.38 4.03 10.97
C THR A 62 9.32 4.97 11.53
N GLY A 63 9.22 5.12 12.85
CA GLY A 63 8.30 6.04 13.50
C GLY A 63 8.55 7.50 13.14
N ILE A 64 9.82 7.93 13.08
CA ILE A 64 10.21 9.30 12.68
C ILE A 64 9.89 9.54 11.20
N THR A 65 10.16 8.58 10.32
CA THR A 65 9.87 8.70 8.88
C THR A 65 8.37 8.73 8.61
N VAL A 66 7.59 7.88 9.29
CA VAL A 66 6.12 7.90 9.22
C VAL A 66 5.57 9.22 9.74
N ARG A 67 6.07 9.74 10.87
CA ARG A 67 5.64 11.02 11.42
C ARG A 67 6.00 12.21 10.50
N LYS A 68 7.21 12.22 9.91
CA LYS A 68 7.59 13.24 8.92
C LYS A 68 6.72 13.15 7.68
N ALA A 69 6.45 11.94 7.18
CA ALA A 69 5.55 11.73 6.06
C ALA A 69 4.13 12.20 6.39
N SER A 70 3.61 11.87 7.56
CA SER A 70 2.28 12.29 8.02
C SER A 70 2.18 13.82 8.18
N ASN A 71 3.16 14.46 8.82
CA ASN A 71 3.16 15.92 8.94
C ASN A 71 3.24 16.60 7.57
N GLY A 72 4.08 16.10 6.66
CA GLY A 72 4.12 16.56 5.28
C GLY A 72 2.83 16.29 4.49
N PHE A 73 1.95 15.40 4.95
CA PHE A 73 0.66 15.13 4.32
C PHE A 73 -0.31 16.32 4.48
N TYR A 74 -0.24 17.00 5.61
CA TYR A 74 -1.12 18.13 5.92
C TYR A 74 -0.52 19.51 5.58
N ASP A 75 0.75 19.57 5.20
CA ASP A 75 1.47 20.82 4.92
C ASP A 75 1.43 21.25 3.43
N LEU A 76 0.67 20.52 2.60
CA LEU A 76 0.45 20.91 1.21
C LEU A 76 -0.68 21.92 1.14
N SER A 77 -0.43 23.06 0.49
CA SER A 77 -1.51 23.94 0.08
C SER A 77 -2.46 23.17 -0.86
N THR A 78 -3.76 23.31 -0.61
CA THR A 78 -4.76 22.82 -1.59
C THR A 78 -4.57 23.63 -2.88
N PRO A 79 -4.40 22.99 -4.01
CA PRO A 79 -4.40 23.71 -5.27
C PRO A 79 -5.79 24.31 -5.45
N GLU A 80 -5.85 25.64 -5.47
CA GLU A 80 -7.07 26.33 -5.83
C GLU A 80 -7.21 26.34 -7.35
N LEU A 81 -8.40 26.04 -7.82
CA LEU A 81 -8.73 26.20 -9.22
C LEU A 81 -8.73 27.71 -9.50
N GLY A 82 -7.67 28.19 -10.11
CA GLY A 82 -7.63 29.55 -10.67
C GLY A 82 -8.74 29.70 -11.74
N GLN A 83 -8.81 30.86 -12.35
CA GLN A 83 -9.73 31.04 -13.46
C GLN A 83 -9.40 30.04 -14.58
N LEU A 84 -10.35 29.18 -14.92
CA LEU A 84 -10.20 28.27 -16.06
C LEU A 84 -9.97 29.09 -17.34
N PRO A 85 -9.05 28.66 -18.22
CA PRO A 85 -8.93 29.29 -19.52
C PRO A 85 -10.25 29.08 -20.29
N VAL A 86 -10.96 30.16 -20.48
CA VAL A 86 -12.22 30.23 -21.24
C VAL A 86 -11.97 30.88 -22.59
N ARG A 87 -12.94 30.82 -23.46
CA ARG A 87 -12.89 31.55 -24.72
C ARG A 87 -12.81 33.06 -24.48
N SER A 88 -12.04 33.77 -25.31
CA SER A 88 -12.05 35.24 -25.39
C SER A 88 -12.99 35.70 -26.48
N GLU A 89 -13.61 36.83 -26.29
CA GLU A 89 -14.49 37.45 -27.25
C GLU A 89 -13.77 38.62 -27.94
N ILE A 90 -13.78 38.65 -29.26
CA ILE A 90 -13.29 39.80 -30.04
C ILE A 90 -14.52 40.61 -30.40
N LEU A 91 -14.56 41.86 -29.89
CA LEU A 91 -15.70 42.75 -30.05
C LEU A 91 -15.38 43.85 -31.05
N ASP A 92 -16.42 44.33 -31.74
CA ASP A 92 -16.34 45.59 -32.54
C ASP A 92 -16.38 46.80 -31.60
N ARG A 93 -16.26 48.00 -32.18
CA ARG A 93 -16.35 49.27 -31.45
C ARG A 93 -17.71 49.52 -30.79
N HIS A 94 -18.73 48.78 -31.15
CA HIS A 94 -20.09 48.90 -30.62
C HIS A 94 -20.40 47.80 -29.59
N GLY A 95 -19.44 46.88 -29.28
CA GLY A 95 -19.62 45.78 -28.36
C GLY A 95 -20.22 44.51 -28.95
N ASN A 96 -20.39 44.45 -30.28
CA ASN A 96 -20.88 43.23 -30.92
C ASN A 96 -19.74 42.22 -31.08
N VAL A 97 -20.05 40.96 -30.87
CA VAL A 97 -19.06 39.87 -30.97
C VAL A 97 -18.75 39.66 -32.46
N LEU A 98 -17.49 39.85 -32.83
CA LEU A 98 -16.95 39.55 -34.15
C LEU A 98 -16.47 38.12 -34.30
N ALA A 99 -15.80 37.63 -33.24
CA ALA A 99 -15.28 36.30 -33.23
C ALA A 99 -15.03 35.80 -31.79
N TYR A 100 -14.95 34.49 -31.65
CA TYR A 100 -14.47 33.83 -30.45
C TYR A 100 -13.06 33.34 -30.69
N TYR A 101 -12.16 33.60 -29.72
CA TYR A 101 -10.82 33.04 -29.70
C TYR A 101 -10.69 32.08 -28.52
N TYR A 102 -10.31 30.84 -28.80
CA TYR A 102 -10.08 29.83 -27.80
C TYR A 102 -8.77 29.08 -28.06
N SER A 103 -8.05 28.79 -27.00
CA SER A 103 -6.75 28.15 -27.10
C SER A 103 -6.90 26.67 -27.49
N ARG A 104 -6.15 26.25 -28.50
CA ARG A 104 -5.99 24.84 -28.88
C ARG A 104 -7.26 24.11 -29.30
N GLY A 105 -8.23 24.82 -29.85
CA GLY A 105 -9.47 24.18 -30.31
C GLY A 105 -10.42 23.72 -29.21
N ILE A 106 -10.18 24.13 -27.95
CA ILE A 106 -11.05 23.78 -26.82
C ILE A 106 -11.86 25.01 -26.44
N ASP A 107 -13.16 24.98 -26.74
CA ASP A 107 -14.12 25.98 -26.31
C ASP A 107 -14.70 25.58 -24.95
N ARG A 108 -14.39 26.37 -23.90
CA ARG A 108 -14.92 26.17 -22.56
C ARG A 108 -15.85 27.29 -22.18
N VAL A 109 -17.06 26.92 -21.81
CA VAL A 109 -18.06 27.82 -21.26
C VAL A 109 -18.34 27.40 -19.82
N PRO A 110 -17.85 28.14 -18.82
CA PRO A 110 -18.17 27.85 -17.43
C PRO A 110 -19.67 27.96 -17.18
N VAL A 111 -20.22 27.00 -16.50
CA VAL A 111 -21.63 26.99 -16.08
C VAL A 111 -21.74 26.78 -14.58
N ALA A 112 -22.75 27.34 -13.95
CA ALA A 112 -23.02 27.07 -12.54
C ALA A 112 -23.44 25.62 -12.35
N TYR A 113 -23.10 25.05 -11.18
CA TYR A 113 -23.43 23.67 -10.85
C TYR A 113 -24.92 23.31 -11.03
N ALA A 114 -25.82 24.26 -10.70
CA ALA A 114 -27.26 24.11 -10.90
C ALA A 114 -27.69 24.00 -12.37
N GLN A 115 -26.87 24.46 -13.31
CA GLN A 115 -27.14 24.39 -14.75
C GLN A 115 -26.73 23.04 -15.35
N ILE A 116 -25.95 22.24 -14.59
CA ILE A 116 -25.59 20.87 -15.01
C ILE A 116 -26.75 19.95 -14.65
N SER A 117 -27.27 19.22 -15.65
CA SER A 117 -28.41 18.34 -15.41
C SER A 117 -28.10 17.28 -14.34
N PRO A 118 -29.06 16.91 -13.47
CA PRO A 118 -28.85 15.86 -12.49
C PRO A 118 -28.39 14.54 -13.09
N VAL A 119 -28.95 14.20 -14.27
CA VAL A 119 -28.57 12.97 -14.97
C VAL A 119 -27.10 12.97 -15.38
N MET A 120 -26.58 14.10 -15.88
CA MET A 120 -25.17 14.22 -16.23
C MET A 120 -24.26 14.06 -14.99
N ARG A 121 -24.61 14.68 -13.88
CA ARG A 121 -23.86 14.55 -12.62
C ARG A 121 -23.83 13.10 -12.14
N GLN A 122 -24.98 12.42 -12.18
CA GLN A 122 -25.07 11.00 -11.83
C GLN A 122 -24.28 10.10 -12.79
N ALA A 123 -24.32 10.38 -14.08
CA ALA A 123 -23.58 9.62 -15.08
C ALA A 123 -22.06 9.72 -14.87
N VAL A 124 -21.54 10.91 -14.58
CA VAL A 124 -20.11 11.11 -14.27
C VAL A 124 -19.71 10.30 -13.05
N VAL A 125 -20.47 10.39 -11.95
CA VAL A 125 -20.20 9.61 -10.74
C VAL A 125 -20.26 8.11 -11.03
N ALA A 126 -21.28 7.65 -11.76
CA ALA A 126 -21.44 6.23 -12.04
C ALA A 126 -20.28 5.64 -12.87
N ILE A 127 -19.73 6.42 -13.80
CA ILE A 127 -18.65 5.96 -14.71
C ILE A 127 -17.29 6.10 -14.05
N GLU A 128 -17.01 7.27 -13.45
CA GLU A 128 -15.67 7.59 -12.95
C GLU A 128 -15.41 7.05 -11.54
N ASP A 129 -16.42 7.08 -10.68
CA ASP A 129 -16.30 6.69 -9.29
C ASP A 129 -17.65 6.26 -8.70
N SER A 130 -18.11 5.09 -9.08
CA SER A 130 -19.45 4.59 -8.74
C SER A 130 -19.76 4.50 -7.24
N ARG A 131 -18.71 4.57 -6.40
CA ARG A 131 -18.83 4.55 -4.94
C ARG A 131 -18.43 5.87 -4.28
N PHE A 132 -18.39 6.96 -5.03
CA PHE A 132 -17.96 8.29 -4.58
C PHE A 132 -18.56 8.70 -3.22
N TYR A 133 -19.83 8.43 -2.99
CA TYR A 133 -20.53 8.76 -1.74
C TYR A 133 -20.31 7.75 -0.60
N GLN A 134 -19.49 6.70 -0.83
CA GLN A 134 -19.27 5.61 0.15
C GLN A 134 -17.84 5.55 0.68
N HIS A 135 -16.95 6.37 0.16
CA HIS A 135 -15.56 6.46 0.57
C HIS A 135 -15.14 7.94 0.60
N GLY A 136 -13.96 8.22 1.14
CA GLY A 136 -13.36 9.55 1.12
C GLY A 136 -12.48 9.79 -0.10
N ALA A 137 -11.45 10.62 0.04
CA ALA A 137 -10.52 10.94 -1.05
C ALA A 137 -9.88 9.71 -1.71
N ILE A 138 -9.81 8.58 -0.99
CA ILE A 138 -9.19 7.34 -1.45
C ILE A 138 -10.20 6.20 -1.35
N ASP A 139 -10.42 5.50 -2.45
CA ASP A 139 -11.16 4.25 -2.48
C ASP A 139 -10.21 3.05 -2.40
N PHE A 140 -9.90 2.58 -1.20
CA PHE A 140 -9.03 1.42 -0.99
C PHE A 140 -9.57 0.14 -1.66
N ARG A 141 -10.88 -0.08 -1.63
CA ARG A 141 -11.50 -1.27 -2.23
C ARG A 141 -11.44 -1.21 -3.76
N GLY A 142 -11.72 -0.04 -4.36
CA GLY A 142 -11.62 0.17 -5.79
C GLY A 142 -10.18 0.05 -6.28
N THR A 143 -9.24 0.64 -5.56
CA THR A 143 -7.81 0.55 -5.87
C THR A 143 -7.31 -0.89 -5.82
N LEU A 144 -7.67 -1.65 -4.77
CA LEU A 144 -7.28 -3.06 -4.66
C LEU A 144 -7.91 -3.91 -5.77
N ARG A 145 -9.19 -3.71 -6.07
CA ARG A 145 -9.88 -4.39 -7.17
C ARG A 145 -9.22 -4.09 -8.51
N ALA A 146 -8.93 -2.82 -8.79
CA ALA A 146 -8.25 -2.41 -10.02
C ALA A 146 -6.86 -3.04 -10.13
N LEU A 147 -6.11 -3.13 -9.03
CA LEU A 147 -4.82 -3.79 -8.99
C LEU A 147 -4.94 -5.27 -9.34
N VAL A 148 -5.88 -5.99 -8.72
CA VAL A 148 -6.09 -7.43 -8.99
C VAL A 148 -6.50 -7.63 -10.45
N ASN A 149 -7.47 -6.88 -10.96
CA ASN A 149 -7.92 -6.99 -12.35
C ASN A 149 -6.80 -6.69 -13.35
N ASN A 150 -5.97 -5.69 -13.07
CA ASN A 150 -4.81 -5.38 -13.93
C ASN A 150 -3.76 -6.47 -13.92
N LEU A 151 -3.56 -7.16 -12.78
CA LEU A 151 -2.66 -8.31 -12.69
C LEU A 151 -3.22 -9.54 -13.43
N GLU A 152 -4.53 -9.69 -13.49
CA GLU A 152 -5.22 -10.78 -14.21
C GLU A 152 -5.39 -10.51 -15.70
N HIS A 153 -4.75 -9.45 -16.24
CA HIS A 153 -4.86 -9.05 -17.66
C HIS A 153 -6.29 -8.78 -18.13
N GLN A 154 -7.19 -8.42 -17.20
CA GLN A 154 -8.52 -7.92 -17.50
C GLN A 154 -8.43 -6.49 -18.09
N PRO A 155 -9.49 -5.99 -18.77
CA PRO A 155 -9.50 -4.61 -19.25
C PRO A 155 -9.09 -3.64 -18.15
N VAL A 156 -8.15 -2.74 -18.45
CA VAL A 156 -7.56 -1.80 -17.48
C VAL A 156 -8.67 -1.01 -16.79
N GLN A 157 -8.83 -1.22 -15.50
CA GLN A 157 -9.78 -0.46 -14.67
C GLN A 157 -9.07 0.70 -14.00
N GLY A 158 -9.64 1.90 -14.11
CA GLY A 158 -9.19 3.06 -13.34
C GLY A 158 -9.48 2.87 -11.85
N GLY A 159 -8.44 3.04 -11.03
CA GLY A 159 -8.55 3.00 -9.58
C GLY A 159 -8.47 4.39 -8.92
N SER A 160 -8.51 5.49 -9.71
CA SER A 160 -8.43 6.85 -9.22
C SER A 160 -9.82 7.40 -8.90
N THR A 161 -9.98 8.00 -7.73
CA THR A 161 -11.23 8.63 -7.30
C THR A 161 -11.47 9.97 -8.01
N LEU A 162 -12.70 10.49 -7.96
CA LEU A 162 -13.02 11.83 -8.45
C LEU A 162 -12.20 12.92 -7.76
N ALA A 163 -11.92 12.78 -6.46
CA ALA A 163 -11.06 13.70 -5.72
C ALA A 163 -9.63 13.74 -6.27
N GLN A 164 -9.06 12.58 -6.61
CA GLN A 164 -7.73 12.50 -7.23
C GLN A 164 -7.72 13.10 -8.63
N GLN A 165 -8.76 12.84 -9.43
CA GLN A 165 -8.91 13.41 -10.77
C GLN A 165 -9.08 14.93 -10.71
N TYR A 166 -9.85 15.44 -9.74
CA TYR A 166 -10.01 16.87 -9.51
C TYR A 166 -8.67 17.54 -9.27
N VAL A 167 -7.91 17.05 -8.28
CA VAL A 167 -6.59 17.61 -7.94
C VAL A 167 -5.63 17.59 -9.14
N LYS A 168 -5.56 16.49 -9.84
CA LYS A 168 -4.75 16.36 -11.06
C LYS A 168 -5.15 17.40 -12.11
N ASN A 169 -6.43 17.58 -12.36
CA ASN A 169 -6.93 18.54 -13.34
C ASN A 169 -6.65 20.00 -12.89
N VAL A 170 -6.80 20.30 -11.61
CA VAL A 170 -6.44 21.62 -11.06
C VAL A 170 -4.96 21.91 -11.27
N GLU A 171 -4.08 20.95 -10.93
CA GLU A 171 -2.63 21.08 -11.11
C GLU A 171 -2.28 21.37 -12.59
N ILE A 172 -2.90 20.66 -13.53
CA ILE A 172 -2.68 20.87 -14.97
C ILE A 172 -3.20 22.24 -15.42
N LEU A 173 -4.42 22.61 -15.05
CA LEU A 173 -5.10 23.79 -15.56
C LEU A 173 -4.58 25.08 -14.94
N SER A 174 -4.07 25.05 -13.70
CA SER A 174 -3.48 26.20 -13.01
C SER A 174 -2.01 26.40 -13.37
N ALA A 175 -1.38 25.46 -14.07
CA ALA A 175 0.03 25.57 -14.43
C ALA A 175 0.28 26.61 -15.52
N PRO A 176 1.37 27.41 -15.45
CA PRO A 176 1.77 28.34 -16.50
C PRO A 176 1.96 27.68 -17.87
N ASN A 177 2.40 26.44 -17.88
CA ASN A 177 2.50 25.59 -19.07
C ASN A 177 1.69 24.30 -18.88
N PRO A 178 0.40 24.29 -19.28
CA PRO A 178 -0.47 23.13 -19.13
C PRO A 178 -0.02 21.87 -19.88
N GLN A 179 0.79 22.00 -20.97
CA GLN A 179 1.31 20.80 -21.65
C GLN A 179 2.38 20.11 -20.84
N ALA A 180 3.35 20.88 -20.33
CA ALA A 180 4.38 20.32 -19.47
C ALA A 180 3.75 19.74 -18.18
N ALA A 181 2.77 20.45 -17.63
CA ALA A 181 2.01 19.95 -16.46
C ALA A 181 1.24 18.68 -16.78
N PHE A 182 0.61 18.57 -17.95
CA PHE A 182 -0.07 17.36 -18.37
C PHE A 182 0.91 16.19 -18.52
N ALA A 183 2.05 16.39 -19.18
CA ALA A 183 3.08 15.37 -19.32
C ALA A 183 3.56 14.87 -17.95
N ASN A 184 3.87 15.80 -17.03
CA ASN A 184 4.27 15.46 -15.65
C ASN A 184 3.15 14.77 -14.88
N ALA A 185 1.89 15.21 -15.02
CA ALA A 185 0.73 14.65 -14.33
C ALA A 185 0.29 13.29 -14.87
N THR A 186 0.75 12.90 -16.06
CA THR A 186 0.48 11.59 -16.69
C THR A 186 1.68 10.66 -16.61
N GLU A 187 2.81 11.12 -16.08
CA GLU A 187 3.99 10.29 -15.86
C GLU A 187 3.68 9.15 -14.89
N ASP A 188 4.07 7.94 -15.21
CA ASP A 188 3.75 6.77 -14.38
C ASP A 188 4.80 6.56 -13.29
N THR A 189 4.81 7.46 -12.30
CA THR A 189 5.73 7.41 -11.15
C THR A 189 4.98 7.27 -9.83
N ILE A 190 5.50 6.44 -8.92
CA ILE A 190 4.94 6.26 -7.58
C ILE A 190 4.95 7.58 -6.80
N GLY A 191 6.03 8.37 -6.92
CA GLY A 191 6.15 9.65 -6.22
C GLY A 191 5.05 10.64 -6.62
N ARG A 192 4.75 10.74 -7.92
CA ARG A 192 3.63 11.54 -8.43
C ARG A 192 2.29 11.05 -7.85
N LYS A 193 2.06 9.75 -7.86
CA LYS A 193 0.79 9.19 -7.35
C LYS A 193 0.60 9.42 -5.85
N ILE A 194 1.66 9.32 -5.06
CA ILE A 194 1.61 9.66 -3.64
C ILE A 194 1.29 11.14 -3.44
N ARG A 195 1.87 12.05 -4.22
CA ARG A 195 1.56 13.48 -4.15
C ARG A 195 0.10 13.74 -4.49
N GLU A 196 -0.41 13.17 -5.57
CA GLU A 196 -1.82 13.27 -5.98
C GLU A 196 -2.78 12.78 -4.86
N LEU A 197 -2.49 11.62 -4.25
CA LEU A 197 -3.26 11.10 -3.12
C LEU A 197 -3.28 12.06 -1.92
N ARG A 198 -2.12 12.63 -1.57
CA ARG A 198 -1.99 13.60 -0.46
C ARG A 198 -2.83 14.84 -0.72
N MET A 199 -2.76 15.37 -1.93
CA MET A 199 -3.53 16.54 -2.34
C MET A 199 -5.03 16.26 -2.38
N ALA A 200 -5.45 15.07 -2.81
CA ALA A 200 -6.85 14.66 -2.79
C ALA A 200 -7.43 14.59 -1.37
N VAL A 201 -6.68 13.99 -0.42
CA VAL A 201 -7.06 13.97 1.00
C VAL A 201 -7.20 15.38 1.56
N ARG A 202 -6.27 16.26 1.23
CA ARG A 202 -6.29 17.65 1.68
C ARG A 202 -7.50 18.41 1.09
N ALA A 203 -7.76 18.24 -0.20
CA ALA A 203 -8.88 18.88 -0.88
C ALA A 203 -10.21 18.44 -0.26
N GLU A 204 -10.40 17.18 0.02
CA GLU A 204 -11.60 16.66 0.69
C GLU A 204 -11.82 17.34 2.06
N HIS A 205 -10.78 17.41 2.90
CA HIS A 205 -10.87 18.05 4.21
C HIS A 205 -11.16 19.56 4.16
N THR A 206 -10.88 20.20 3.03
CA THR A 206 -11.07 21.66 2.88
C THR A 206 -12.42 21.99 2.26
N MET A 207 -12.97 21.09 1.43
CA MET A 207 -14.20 21.29 0.68
C MET A 207 -15.43 20.59 1.29
N SER A 208 -15.25 19.78 2.35
CA SER A 208 -16.33 19.08 3.07
C SER A 208 -17.06 19.98 4.06
#